data_3fef1738c07b2aa15b4e4f31403c79dc
#
_entry.id   3fef1738c07b2aa15b4e4f31403c79dc
#
_cell.length_a   1.000
_cell.length_b   1.000
_cell.length_c   1.000
_cell.angle_alpha   90.00
_cell.angle_beta   90.00
_cell.angle_gamma   90.00
#
_symmetry.space_group_name_H-M   'P 1'
#
loop_
_entity.id
_entity.type
_entity.pdbx_description
1 polymer ?
#
loop_
_entity_poly.entity_id
_entity_poly.type
_entity_poly.pdbx_seq_one_letter_code
_entity_poly.pdbx_strand_id
1 'polypeptide(L)'
;MTDEKAITTTGKTKKTKATRTRKGFGKGKKRDIKRNISSDLIPLEDETWLVQPLAVTMMRHDYSLIQIRILVAIVEFMQTKLRKLLNKQRTEPMIFSDTELDNDGRLEIKTLFKSLAVDPNHYPQLRQSLKMLATIPVEIPYKTADGRNYLKVTNLCDVYIPEDPRIYEKYALLKIDRTVAERLVGLEFGYHYLGKQIVFACHNRYSQRIYMFIESWKDKGYRKINTLEFRKMLRLESNYKKFSDFTRRVLEPAKEELQTMAKNGFCDCYFDYEKVYNQGQRGGEPDELVFHIYQPNNKFNENLQHLTLQQRQVFAGTLMRYFGFDAAVAQKMSERITADNYQSAMSKLVDLRTRLKSDLTIHDRAAYTYRTLDNLIRGVGRQEQATGTAMGAQALPPSDN
;
A
#
# COMPACT_ATOMS: atom_id res chain seq x y z
N MET A 1 73.07 36.57 0.87
CA MET A 1 74.35 35.85 0.73
C MET A 1 73.94 34.43 0.42
N THR A 2 73.90 34.15 -0.88
CA THR A 2 74.91 33.38 -1.66
C THR A 2 74.77 31.87 -1.32
N ASP A 3 74.67 30.91 -2.17
CA ASP A 3 74.73 30.65 -3.61
C ASP A 3 74.41 29.16 -3.77
N GLU A 4 73.64 28.84 -4.75
CA GLU A 4 73.96 28.17 -6.02
C GLU A 4 74.90 26.94 -6.00
N LYS A 5 74.36 25.83 -6.61
CA LYS A 5 74.81 25.11 -7.84
C LYS A 5 74.32 23.66 -7.79
N ALA A 6 73.51 23.21 -8.64
CA ALA A 6 73.57 22.71 -10.01
C ALA A 6 74.72 21.70 -10.31
N ILE A 7 74.36 20.55 -10.90
CA ILE A 7 74.97 19.85 -12.05
C ILE A 7 74.43 18.42 -12.12
N THR A 8 73.58 18.13 -13.06
CA THR A 8 73.59 17.27 -14.27
C THR A 8 74.43 15.97 -14.20
N THR A 9 73.83 14.85 -14.60
CA THR A 9 73.99 14.20 -15.91
C THR A 9 73.26 12.83 -16.00
N THR A 10 72.45 12.70 -16.99
CA THR A 10 72.26 11.64 -18.02
C THR A 10 72.39 10.16 -17.70
N GLY A 11 71.39 9.43 -18.06
CA GLY A 11 71.41 7.99 -18.24
C GLY A 11 70.10 7.48 -18.94
N LYS A 12 70.17 7.55 -20.28
CA LYS A 12 69.09 6.91 -21.12
C LYS A 12 69.15 5.40 -21.04
N THR A 13 68.07 4.77 -20.65
CA THR A 13 67.82 3.38 -21.07
C THR A 13 66.37 3.27 -21.57
N LYS A 14 66.27 3.01 -22.86
CA LYS A 14 65.03 2.61 -23.58
C LYS A 14 64.51 1.31 -22.98
N LYS A 15 63.25 1.30 -22.49
CA LYS A 15 62.46 0.08 -22.34
C LYS A 15 61.20 0.21 -23.18
N THR A 16 61.11 -0.69 -24.11
CA THR A 16 60.09 -1.03 -25.07
C THR A 16 58.70 -1.04 -24.45
N LYS A 17 57.79 -0.25 -25.05
CA LYS A 17 56.31 -0.29 -24.76
C LYS A 17 55.75 -1.57 -25.30
N ALA A 18 55.36 -2.48 -24.43
CA ALA A 18 54.41 -3.54 -24.76
C ALA A 18 52.99 -2.96 -24.79
N THR A 19 52.46 -2.83 -25.99
CA THR A 19 51.10 -2.39 -26.27
C THR A 19 50.14 -3.51 -25.81
N ARG A 20 49.59 -3.37 -24.60
CA ARG A 20 48.48 -4.20 -24.12
C ARG A 20 47.20 -3.64 -24.75
N THR A 21 46.76 -4.27 -25.82
CA THR A 21 45.43 -4.09 -26.41
C THR A 21 44.38 -4.37 -25.33
N ARG A 22 43.75 -3.30 -24.81
CA ARG A 22 42.51 -3.42 -24.02
C ARG A 22 41.43 -3.96 -24.94
N LYS A 23 41.07 -5.24 -24.79
CA LYS A 23 39.81 -5.80 -25.30
C LYS A 23 38.69 -4.91 -24.78
N GLY A 24 37.96 -4.31 -25.72
CA GLY A 24 36.81 -3.49 -25.43
C GLY A 24 35.81 -4.28 -24.62
N PHE A 25 35.49 -3.79 -23.43
CA PHE A 25 34.29 -4.18 -22.73
C PHE A 25 33.12 -3.84 -23.65
N GLY A 26 32.48 -4.86 -24.14
CA GLY A 26 31.25 -4.74 -24.90
C GLY A 26 30.31 -3.82 -24.13
N LYS A 27 29.82 -2.78 -24.82
CA LYS A 27 28.70 -1.96 -24.36
C LYS A 27 27.59 -2.92 -23.99
N GLY A 28 27.45 -3.20 -22.69
CA GLY A 28 26.30 -3.89 -22.16
C GLY A 28 25.08 -3.14 -22.70
N LYS A 29 24.28 -3.80 -23.53
CA LYS A 29 22.97 -3.32 -23.91
C LYS A 29 22.31 -2.89 -22.60
N LYS A 30 22.07 -1.60 -22.42
CA LYS A 30 21.08 -1.12 -21.46
C LYS A 30 19.84 -1.93 -21.78
N ARG A 31 19.56 -2.92 -20.94
CA ARG A 31 18.23 -3.50 -20.90
C ARG A 31 17.35 -2.34 -20.44
N ASP A 32 16.73 -1.68 -21.39
CA ASP A 32 15.53 -0.93 -21.12
C ASP A 32 14.59 -1.97 -20.47
N ILE A 33 14.61 -1.98 -19.14
CA ILE A 33 13.51 -2.53 -18.39
C ILE A 33 12.39 -1.52 -18.65
N LYS A 34 11.81 -1.58 -19.86
CA LYS A 34 10.44 -1.17 -20.05
C LYS A 34 9.68 -2.03 -19.06
N ARG A 35 9.38 -1.45 -17.89
CA ARG A 35 8.31 -1.94 -17.07
C ARG A 35 7.09 -1.88 -17.98
N ASN A 36 6.79 -2.99 -18.65
CA ASN A 36 5.47 -3.25 -19.21
C ASN A 36 4.54 -3.44 -18.01
N ILE A 37 4.35 -2.37 -17.26
CA ILE A 37 3.10 -2.17 -16.57
C ILE A 37 2.21 -1.75 -17.72
N SER A 38 1.54 -2.73 -18.35
CA SER A 38 0.48 -2.39 -19.26
C SER A 38 -0.47 -1.53 -18.44
N SER A 39 -0.72 -0.31 -18.91
CA SER A 39 -1.75 0.59 -18.38
C SER A 39 -3.12 -0.10 -18.29
N ASP A 40 -3.25 -1.23 -18.90
CA ASP A 40 -4.44 -2.07 -18.99
C ASP A 40 -4.64 -3.00 -17.78
N LEU A 41 -3.63 -3.17 -16.90
CA LEU A 41 -3.72 -4.08 -15.74
C LEU A 41 -4.33 -3.44 -14.49
N ILE A 42 -4.44 -2.11 -14.44
CA ILE A 42 -5.14 -1.40 -13.37
C ILE A 42 -6.17 -0.51 -14.04
N PRO A 43 -7.44 -0.95 -14.12
CA PRO A 43 -8.51 -0.06 -14.51
C PRO A 43 -8.45 1.21 -13.64
N LEU A 44 -8.66 2.38 -14.23
CA LEU A 44 -8.70 3.67 -13.54
C LEU A 44 -9.70 3.70 -12.35
N GLU A 45 -10.56 2.68 -12.26
CA GLU A 45 -11.58 2.47 -11.25
C GLU A 45 -11.15 1.50 -10.12
N ASP A 46 -9.96 0.90 -10.17
CA ASP A 46 -9.50 -0.01 -9.11
C ASP A 46 -8.95 0.80 -7.93
N GLU A 47 -9.89 1.24 -7.07
CA GLU A 47 -9.61 2.06 -5.86
C GLU A 47 -8.84 1.31 -4.77
N THR A 48 -8.50 0.05 -4.99
CA THR A 48 -7.83 -0.79 -4.01
C THR A 48 -6.33 -0.57 -3.96
N TRP A 49 -5.74 -0.19 -5.10
CA TRP A 49 -4.31 0.08 -5.24
C TRP A 49 -4.04 1.56 -5.42
N LEU A 50 -3.27 2.11 -4.48
CA LEU A 50 -2.88 3.51 -4.48
C LEU A 50 -1.48 3.67 -5.07
N VAL A 51 -1.32 4.66 -5.94
CA VAL A 51 0.02 5.17 -6.28
C VAL A 51 0.55 5.89 -5.05
N GLN A 52 1.61 5.38 -4.45
CA GLN A 52 2.25 6.01 -3.30
C GLN A 52 3.67 6.48 -3.65
N PRO A 53 3.95 7.78 -3.54
CA PRO A 53 5.30 8.29 -3.69
C PRO A 53 6.25 7.70 -2.64
N LEU A 54 7.48 7.39 -3.04
CA LEU A 54 8.49 6.87 -2.10
C LEU A 54 8.81 7.87 -0.99
N ALA A 55 8.68 9.19 -1.25
CA ALA A 55 8.83 10.21 -0.23
C ALA A 55 7.88 10.00 0.96
N VAL A 56 6.63 9.55 0.70
CA VAL A 56 5.64 9.23 1.75
C VAL A 56 6.03 7.96 2.50
N THR A 57 6.49 6.92 1.79
CA THR A 57 6.96 5.67 2.40
C THR A 57 8.17 5.89 3.30
N MET A 58 9.11 6.75 2.87
CA MET A 58 10.34 7.07 3.60
C MET A 58 10.17 8.18 4.63
N MET A 59 9.01 8.84 4.67
CA MET A 59 8.70 9.91 5.63
C MET A 59 8.85 9.39 7.06
N ARG A 60 9.55 10.16 7.90
CA ARG A 60 9.78 9.80 9.30
C ARG A 60 8.73 10.46 10.18
N HIS A 61 8.00 9.65 10.93
CA HIS A 61 6.95 10.10 11.84
C HIS A 61 6.69 9.06 12.92
N ASP A 62 6.16 9.50 14.06
CA ASP A 62 5.73 8.63 15.16
C ASP A 62 4.20 8.48 15.20
N TYR A 63 3.60 8.19 14.07
CA TYR A 63 2.15 8.06 13.95
C TYR A 63 1.64 6.75 14.55
N SER A 64 0.50 6.85 15.21
CA SER A 64 -0.30 5.70 15.61
C SER A 64 -0.90 4.99 14.40
N LEU A 65 -1.41 3.78 14.61
CA LEU A 65 -2.11 2.98 13.60
C LEU A 65 -3.22 3.78 12.88
N ILE A 66 -4.02 4.53 13.63
CA ILE A 66 -5.12 5.35 13.08
C ILE A 66 -4.55 6.51 12.25
N GLN A 67 -3.49 7.17 12.72
CA GLN A 67 -2.87 8.29 12.00
C GLN A 67 -2.22 7.84 10.68
N ILE A 68 -1.66 6.63 10.63
CA ILE A 68 -1.17 6.05 9.38
C ILE A 68 -2.33 5.81 8.40
N ARG A 69 -3.50 5.35 8.87
CA ARG A 69 -4.70 5.23 8.02
C ARG A 69 -5.16 6.57 7.48
N ILE A 70 -5.09 7.64 8.30
CA ILE A 70 -5.39 9.00 7.85
C ILE A 70 -4.40 9.45 6.77
N LEU A 71 -3.09 9.21 6.96
CA LEU A 71 -2.07 9.49 5.94
C LEU A 71 -2.37 8.78 4.61
N VAL A 72 -2.74 7.50 4.66
CA VAL A 72 -3.14 6.74 3.46
C VAL A 72 -4.40 7.30 2.83
N ALA A 73 -5.38 7.75 3.60
CA ALA A 73 -6.57 8.42 3.08
C ALA A 73 -6.25 9.77 2.41
N ILE A 74 -5.25 10.51 2.91
CA ILE A 74 -4.75 11.72 2.25
C ILE A 74 -4.13 11.37 0.90
N VAL A 75 -3.28 10.32 0.83
CA VAL A 75 -2.70 9.84 -0.44
C VAL A 75 -3.77 9.37 -1.41
N GLU A 76 -4.82 8.70 -0.91
CA GLU A 76 -5.97 8.29 -1.72
C GLU A 76 -6.71 9.50 -2.32
N PHE A 77 -6.94 10.54 -1.53
CA PHE A 77 -7.54 11.79 -2.03
C PHE A 77 -6.73 12.40 -3.18
N MET A 78 -5.41 12.28 -3.14
CA MET A 78 -4.49 12.82 -4.13
C MET A 78 -4.31 11.93 -5.38
N GLN A 79 -4.99 10.76 -5.49
CA GLN A 79 -4.76 9.79 -6.58
C GLN A 79 -4.98 10.39 -7.99
N THR A 80 -5.97 11.25 -8.15
CA THR A 80 -6.22 11.91 -9.44
C THR A 80 -5.01 12.73 -9.89
N LYS A 81 -4.39 13.47 -8.97
CA LYS A 81 -3.17 14.26 -9.24
C LYS A 81 -1.98 13.35 -9.53
N LEU A 82 -1.76 12.35 -8.68
CA LEU A 82 -0.66 11.39 -8.84
C LEU A 82 -0.73 10.67 -10.20
N ARG A 83 -1.90 10.21 -10.61
CA ARG A 83 -2.10 9.55 -11.91
C ARG A 83 -1.87 10.49 -13.09
N LYS A 84 -2.30 11.76 -13.00
CA LYS A 84 -1.98 12.78 -14.02
C LYS A 84 -0.46 13.02 -14.13
N LEU A 85 0.25 13.10 -13.00
CA LEU A 85 1.71 13.25 -12.99
C LEU A 85 2.41 12.05 -13.63
N LEU A 86 1.97 10.83 -13.34
CA LEU A 86 2.52 9.60 -13.95
C LEU A 86 2.32 9.57 -15.46
N ASN A 87 1.15 9.95 -15.93
CA ASN A 87 0.82 9.95 -17.36
C ASN A 87 1.43 11.15 -18.13
N LYS A 88 2.26 11.97 -17.47
CA LYS A 88 2.85 13.20 -18.04
C LYS A 88 1.81 14.17 -18.62
N GLN A 89 0.59 14.10 -18.15
CA GLN A 89 -0.52 14.99 -18.56
C GLN A 89 -0.47 16.33 -17.82
N ARG A 90 0.71 16.72 -17.33
CA ARG A 90 0.91 17.99 -16.64
C ARG A 90 0.99 19.09 -17.69
N THR A 91 -0.01 19.94 -17.73
CA THR A 91 -0.05 21.15 -18.58
C THR A 91 0.29 22.43 -17.79
N GLU A 92 0.26 22.36 -16.46
CA GLU A 92 0.42 23.51 -15.58
C GLU A 92 1.80 23.52 -14.89
N PRO A 93 2.39 24.69 -14.63
CA PRO A 93 3.69 24.80 -13.96
C PRO A 93 3.64 24.38 -12.49
N MET A 94 2.46 24.44 -11.86
CA MET A 94 2.23 24.06 -10.46
C MET A 94 1.40 22.79 -10.36
N ILE A 95 1.73 21.94 -9.36
CA ILE A 95 1.01 20.67 -9.15
C ILE A 95 -0.44 20.92 -8.71
N PHE A 96 -0.65 21.91 -7.83
CA PHE A 96 -1.96 22.36 -7.39
C PHE A 96 -2.23 23.76 -7.92
N SER A 97 -3.35 23.94 -8.62
CA SER A 97 -3.81 25.25 -9.06
C SER A 97 -4.41 26.03 -7.88
N ASP A 98 -4.46 27.35 -8.00
CA ASP A 98 -5.02 28.21 -6.93
C ASP A 98 -6.53 27.93 -6.73
N THR A 99 -7.23 27.39 -7.74
CA THR A 99 -8.64 26.99 -7.63
C THR A 99 -8.86 25.71 -6.80
N GLU A 100 -7.81 24.92 -6.55
CA GLU A 100 -7.86 23.70 -5.73
C GLU A 100 -7.48 23.98 -4.28
N LEU A 101 -7.01 25.18 -3.99
CA LEU A 101 -6.60 25.62 -2.67
C LEU A 101 -7.68 26.54 -2.08
N ASP A 102 -7.75 26.59 -0.75
CA ASP A 102 -8.56 27.57 -0.05
C ASP A 102 -7.94 28.98 -0.11
N ASN A 103 -8.63 29.97 0.49
CA ASN A 103 -8.17 31.36 0.50
C ASN A 103 -6.80 31.54 1.20
N ASP A 104 -6.39 30.58 2.02
CA ASP A 104 -5.10 30.58 2.74
C ASP A 104 -4.01 29.83 1.96
N GLY A 105 -4.30 29.39 0.73
CA GLY A 105 -3.36 28.62 -0.09
C GLY A 105 -3.15 27.18 0.37
N ARG A 106 -4.13 26.58 1.04
CA ARG A 106 -4.07 25.22 1.61
C ARG A 106 -5.02 24.27 0.90
N LEU A 107 -4.61 23.03 0.77
CA LEU A 107 -5.45 21.96 0.26
C LEU A 107 -6.39 21.46 1.36
N GLU A 108 -7.70 21.58 1.13
CA GLU A 108 -8.71 21.10 2.07
C GLU A 108 -9.19 19.70 1.72
N ILE A 109 -9.19 18.80 2.69
CA ILE A 109 -9.64 17.42 2.55
C ILE A 109 -10.69 17.11 3.62
N LYS A 110 -11.91 16.81 3.20
CA LYS A 110 -12.97 16.30 4.08
C LYS A 110 -12.82 14.80 4.26
N THR A 111 -12.38 14.37 5.44
CA THR A 111 -12.18 12.97 5.75
C THR A 111 -13.34 12.43 6.60
N LEU A 112 -14.11 11.50 6.05
CA LEU A 112 -15.20 10.84 6.77
C LEU A 112 -14.64 9.77 7.71
N PHE A 113 -15.12 9.71 8.96
CA PHE A 113 -14.64 8.75 9.96
C PHE A 113 -14.86 7.29 9.53
N LYS A 114 -15.97 7.01 8.86
CA LYS A 114 -16.28 5.69 8.34
C LYS A 114 -15.30 5.19 7.26
N SER A 115 -14.66 6.11 6.51
CA SER A 115 -13.69 5.73 5.47
C SER A 115 -12.34 5.31 6.04
N LEU A 116 -12.09 5.54 7.33
CA LEU A 116 -10.85 5.19 8.02
C LEU A 116 -10.87 3.78 8.62
N ALA A 117 -11.93 3.02 8.39
CA ALA A 117 -12.13 1.68 8.96
C ALA A 117 -11.95 1.66 10.50
N VAL A 118 -12.51 2.64 11.18
CA VAL A 118 -12.54 2.74 12.64
C VAL A 118 -13.96 2.46 13.10
N ASP A 119 -14.11 1.54 14.05
CA ASP A 119 -15.40 1.24 14.68
C ASP A 119 -16.00 2.51 15.31
N PRO A 120 -17.31 2.79 15.15
CA PRO A 120 -17.96 3.96 15.74
C PRO A 120 -17.75 4.08 17.25
N ASN A 121 -17.64 2.98 17.99
CA ASN A 121 -17.34 2.97 19.42
C ASN A 121 -15.97 3.56 19.75
N HIS A 122 -15.05 3.59 18.78
CA HIS A 122 -13.71 4.16 18.91
C HIS A 122 -13.55 5.57 18.31
N TYR A 123 -14.64 6.25 17.97
CA TYR A 123 -14.58 7.64 17.49
C TYR A 123 -13.98 8.64 18.49
N PRO A 124 -14.14 8.49 19.82
CA PRO A 124 -13.40 9.32 20.77
C PRO A 124 -11.88 9.19 20.63
N GLN A 125 -11.37 7.96 20.45
CA GLN A 125 -9.95 7.70 20.21
C GLN A 125 -9.49 8.23 18.84
N LEU A 126 -10.34 8.14 17.82
CA LEU A 126 -10.10 8.73 16.51
C LEU A 126 -9.97 10.26 16.62
N ARG A 127 -10.89 10.93 17.35
CA ARG A 127 -10.80 12.39 17.57
C ARG A 127 -9.52 12.78 18.29
N GLN A 128 -9.10 12.02 19.29
CA GLN A 128 -7.82 12.25 19.97
C GLN A 128 -6.63 12.03 19.01
N SER A 129 -6.65 10.99 18.19
CA SER A 129 -5.62 10.74 17.18
C SER A 129 -5.53 11.87 16.15
N LEU A 130 -6.67 12.43 15.74
CA LEU A 130 -6.74 13.60 14.86
C LEU A 130 -6.12 14.84 15.50
N LYS A 131 -6.44 15.14 16.77
CA LYS A 131 -5.82 16.26 17.51
C LYS A 131 -4.29 16.09 17.57
N MET A 132 -3.82 14.89 17.86
CA MET A 132 -2.38 14.60 17.92
C MET A 132 -1.72 14.66 16.53
N LEU A 133 -2.45 14.37 15.45
CA LEU A 133 -1.91 14.44 14.08
C LEU A 133 -1.39 15.85 13.74
N ALA A 134 -2.08 16.89 14.17
CA ALA A 134 -1.70 18.27 13.94
C ALA A 134 -0.44 18.70 14.71
N THR A 135 -0.04 17.95 15.74
CA THR A 135 1.09 18.30 16.62
C THR A 135 2.34 17.45 16.40
N ILE A 136 2.19 16.25 15.83
CA ILE A 136 3.33 15.34 15.60
C ILE A 136 4.10 15.80 14.38
N PRO A 137 5.39 16.18 14.52
CA PRO A 137 6.20 16.57 13.38
C PRO A 137 6.49 15.39 12.46
N VAL A 138 6.55 15.68 11.17
CA VAL A 138 6.97 14.76 10.12
C VAL A 138 8.24 15.26 9.44
N GLU A 139 9.09 14.33 9.02
CA GLU A 139 10.26 14.63 8.22
C GLU A 139 10.06 14.02 6.84
N ILE A 140 9.85 14.88 5.85
CA ILE A 140 9.57 14.47 4.47
C ILE A 140 10.86 14.62 3.66
N PRO A 141 11.41 13.54 3.08
CA PRO A 141 12.55 13.66 2.20
C PRO A 141 12.15 14.37 0.91
N TYR A 142 12.99 15.27 0.44
CA TYR A 142 12.83 15.89 -0.86
C TYR A 142 14.18 16.19 -1.51
N LYS A 143 14.16 16.33 -2.83
CA LYS A 143 15.31 16.63 -3.64
C LYS A 143 15.13 18.02 -4.27
N THR A 144 16.14 18.88 -4.13
CA THR A 144 16.13 20.20 -4.76
C THR A 144 16.46 20.10 -6.25
N ALA A 145 16.20 21.16 -7.01
CA ALA A 145 16.48 21.20 -8.44
C ALA A 145 17.98 21.00 -8.77
N ASP A 146 18.87 21.39 -7.86
CA ASP A 146 20.33 21.17 -7.94
C ASP A 146 20.76 19.75 -7.51
N GLY A 147 19.80 18.87 -7.20
CA GLY A 147 20.04 17.47 -6.89
C GLY A 147 20.39 17.17 -5.44
N ARG A 148 20.40 18.16 -4.55
CA ARG A 148 20.69 17.94 -3.12
C ARG A 148 19.49 17.34 -2.39
N ASN A 149 19.78 16.43 -1.45
CA ASN A 149 18.77 15.80 -0.61
C ASN A 149 18.59 16.59 0.69
N TYR A 150 17.34 16.87 1.04
CA TYR A 150 16.93 17.54 2.27
C TYR A 150 15.84 16.76 3.00
N LEU A 151 15.63 17.09 4.27
CA LEU A 151 14.46 16.68 5.05
C LEU A 151 13.68 17.95 5.40
N LYS A 152 12.43 18.04 4.95
CA LYS A 152 11.50 19.08 5.40
C LYS A 152 10.87 18.63 6.71
N VAL A 153 11.16 19.33 7.79
CA VAL A 153 10.53 19.09 9.10
C VAL A 153 9.33 20.02 9.22
N THR A 154 8.13 19.45 9.38
CA THR A 154 6.88 20.21 9.43
C THR A 154 5.77 19.39 10.09
N ASN A 155 4.61 19.96 10.29
CA ASN A 155 3.38 19.22 10.57
C ASN A 155 2.72 18.79 9.25
N LEU A 156 2.01 17.67 9.27
CA LEU A 156 1.38 17.14 8.06
C LEU A 156 0.21 18.02 7.60
N CYS A 157 -0.63 18.44 8.55
CA CYS A 157 -1.83 19.24 8.29
C CYS A 157 -2.35 19.91 9.55
N ASP A 158 -3.16 20.93 9.39
CA ASP A 158 -4.05 21.43 10.43
C ASP A 158 -5.34 20.59 10.42
N VAL A 159 -5.95 20.41 11.60
CA VAL A 159 -7.12 19.55 11.77
C VAL A 159 -8.27 20.33 12.39
N TYR A 160 -9.39 20.35 11.69
CA TYR A 160 -10.64 20.99 12.15
C TYR A 160 -11.66 19.88 12.43
N ILE A 161 -12.08 19.76 13.67
CA ILE A 161 -13.04 18.76 14.12
C ILE A 161 -14.30 19.48 14.57
N PRO A 162 -15.50 19.16 14.01
CA PRO A 162 -16.75 19.73 14.48
C PRO A 162 -16.96 19.47 15.98
N GLU A 163 -17.29 20.50 16.74
CA GLU A 163 -17.53 20.39 18.18
C GLU A 163 -18.87 19.74 18.50
N ASP A 164 -19.90 19.98 17.66
CA ASP A 164 -21.24 19.44 17.90
C ASP A 164 -21.26 17.91 17.73
N PRO A 165 -21.47 17.16 18.82
CA PRO A 165 -21.54 15.71 18.75
C PRO A 165 -22.81 15.19 18.01
N ARG A 166 -23.81 16.07 17.77
CA ARG A 166 -25.06 15.74 17.09
C ARG A 166 -24.94 15.79 15.57
N ILE A 167 -23.81 16.25 15.01
CA ILE A 167 -23.60 16.20 13.58
C ILE A 167 -23.56 14.73 13.15
N TYR A 168 -24.58 14.32 12.40
CA TYR A 168 -24.76 12.95 11.91
C TYR A 168 -23.60 12.51 11.02
N GLU A 169 -22.98 13.44 10.29
CA GLU A 169 -21.78 13.19 9.54
C GLU A 169 -20.54 13.35 10.43
N LYS A 170 -19.98 12.23 10.84
CA LYS A 170 -18.70 12.21 11.56
C LYS A 170 -17.56 12.42 10.59
N TYR A 171 -16.96 13.59 10.58
CA TYR A 171 -15.84 13.95 9.70
C TYR A 171 -14.84 14.86 10.40
N ALA A 172 -13.68 15.03 9.78
CA ALA A 172 -12.72 16.09 10.06
C ALA A 172 -12.34 16.79 8.75
N LEU A 173 -12.05 18.09 8.82
CA LEU A 173 -11.39 18.80 7.73
C LEU A 173 -9.89 18.83 8.02
N LEU A 174 -9.12 18.39 7.03
CA LEU A 174 -7.66 18.45 7.07
C LEU A 174 -7.23 19.54 6.09
N LYS A 175 -6.47 20.51 6.57
CA LYS A 175 -5.91 21.56 5.72
C LYS A 175 -4.41 21.38 5.63
N ILE A 176 -3.94 21.12 4.44
CA ILE A 176 -2.53 20.82 4.14
C ILE A 176 -1.92 22.01 3.42
N ASP A 177 -0.81 22.53 3.95
CA ASP A 177 -0.04 23.55 3.26
C ASP A 177 0.35 23.10 1.86
N ARG A 178 0.26 24.02 0.87
CA ARG A 178 0.57 23.73 -0.53
C ARG A 178 1.91 23.03 -0.70
N THR A 179 2.95 23.54 -0.01
CA THR A 179 4.31 22.98 -0.15
C THR A 179 4.43 21.59 0.45
N VAL A 180 3.64 21.27 1.47
CA VAL A 180 3.53 19.91 2.03
C VAL A 180 2.78 19.00 1.06
N ALA A 181 1.63 19.46 0.54
CA ALA A 181 0.83 18.69 -0.42
C ALA A 181 1.65 18.34 -1.67
N GLU A 182 2.43 19.29 -2.20
CA GLU A 182 3.32 19.05 -3.34
C GLU A 182 4.40 18.01 -3.04
N ARG A 183 4.92 17.96 -1.80
CA ARG A 183 5.89 16.92 -1.39
C ARG A 183 5.24 15.54 -1.23
N LEU A 184 3.99 15.49 -0.80
CA LEU A 184 3.26 14.22 -0.68
C LEU A 184 2.95 13.59 -2.05
N VAL A 185 2.90 14.37 -3.12
CA VAL A 185 2.72 13.87 -4.50
C VAL A 185 4.01 13.88 -5.32
N GLY A 186 5.14 14.27 -4.71
CA GLY A 186 6.45 14.32 -5.36
C GLY A 186 6.93 12.94 -5.79
N LEU A 187 7.32 12.79 -7.06
CA LEU A 187 7.78 11.54 -7.66
C LEU A 187 9.31 11.51 -7.89
N GLU A 188 10.04 12.44 -7.35
CA GLU A 188 11.51 12.58 -7.52
C GLU A 188 12.29 11.38 -6.99
N PHE A 189 11.77 10.66 -6.00
CA PHE A 189 12.34 9.41 -5.48
C PHE A 189 11.72 8.15 -6.10
N GLY A 190 10.70 8.31 -6.96
CA GLY A 190 9.90 7.24 -7.51
C GLY A 190 8.61 6.99 -6.74
N TYR A 191 7.93 5.90 -7.10
CA TYR A 191 6.65 5.51 -6.51
C TYR A 191 6.51 3.99 -6.54
N HIS A 192 5.50 3.51 -5.82
CA HIS A 192 5.07 2.11 -5.85
C HIS A 192 3.54 2.02 -5.74
N TYR A 193 2.99 0.85 -5.93
CA TYR A 193 1.56 0.61 -5.77
C TYR A 193 1.27 0.01 -4.40
N LEU A 194 0.55 0.72 -3.56
CA LEU A 194 0.24 0.33 -2.19
C LEU A 194 -1.17 -0.26 -2.09
N GLY A 195 -1.29 -1.45 -1.53
CA GLY A 195 -2.58 -2.05 -1.18
C GLY A 195 -3.17 -1.36 0.06
N LYS A 196 -4.10 -0.40 -0.13
CA LYS A 196 -4.76 0.32 0.97
C LYS A 196 -5.37 -0.63 1.98
N GLN A 197 -6.09 -1.66 1.51
CA GLN A 197 -6.79 -2.61 2.37
C GLN A 197 -5.83 -3.42 3.24
N ILE A 198 -4.62 -3.72 2.74
CA ILE A 198 -3.58 -4.41 3.48
C ILE A 198 -3.12 -3.54 4.65
N VAL A 199 -2.83 -2.25 4.38
CA VAL A 199 -2.47 -1.31 5.45
C VAL A 199 -3.57 -1.19 6.49
N PHE A 200 -4.84 -1.16 6.07
CA PHE A 200 -5.98 -1.04 6.98
C PHE A 200 -6.26 -2.33 7.76
N ALA A 201 -5.92 -3.49 7.21
CA ALA A 201 -6.04 -4.78 7.88
C ALA A 201 -4.96 -5.04 8.93
N CYS A 202 -3.82 -4.37 8.86
CA CYS A 202 -2.78 -4.48 9.88
C CYS A 202 -3.29 -4.00 11.25
N HIS A 203 -2.95 -4.73 12.31
CA HIS A 203 -3.32 -4.42 13.70
C HIS A 203 -2.20 -3.68 14.44
N ASN A 204 -0.99 -3.67 13.87
CA ASN A 204 0.19 -3.04 14.45
C ASN A 204 0.70 -1.92 13.53
N ARG A 205 1.01 -0.74 14.10
CA ARG A 205 1.57 0.40 13.34
C ARG A 205 2.90 0.06 12.67
N TYR A 206 3.70 -0.82 13.26
CA TYR A 206 4.98 -1.23 12.67
C TYR A 206 4.76 -2.17 11.48
N SER A 207 3.77 -3.05 11.54
CA SER A 207 3.38 -3.88 10.40
C SER A 207 2.93 -3.03 9.21
N GLN A 208 2.14 -1.97 9.44
CA GLN A 208 1.76 -1.02 8.40
C GLN A 208 3.00 -0.35 7.77
N ARG A 209 3.91 0.15 8.59
CA ARG A 209 5.12 0.84 8.12
C ARG A 209 6.07 -0.08 7.39
N ILE A 210 6.27 -1.28 7.92
CA ILE A 210 7.16 -2.28 7.31
C ILE A 210 6.53 -2.81 6.02
N TYR A 211 5.20 -3.00 5.98
CA TYR A 211 4.52 -3.37 4.74
C TYR A 211 4.75 -2.33 3.64
N MET A 212 4.53 -1.04 3.91
CA MET A 212 4.80 0.04 2.95
C MET A 212 6.25 0.01 2.45
N PHE A 213 7.20 -0.28 3.36
CA PHE A 213 8.61 -0.35 3.04
C PHE A 213 8.94 -1.56 2.16
N ILE A 214 8.53 -2.78 2.54
CA ILE A 214 8.85 -3.98 1.77
C ILE A 214 8.11 -4.01 0.42
N GLU A 215 6.89 -3.51 0.38
CA GLU A 215 6.11 -3.41 -0.85
C GLU A 215 6.83 -2.57 -1.91
N SER A 216 7.45 -1.46 -1.51
CA SER A 216 8.23 -0.61 -2.42
C SER A 216 9.47 -1.30 -3.03
N TRP A 217 9.87 -2.45 -2.50
CA TRP A 217 11.00 -3.28 -2.98
C TRP A 217 10.58 -4.68 -3.43
N LYS A 218 9.30 -4.95 -3.45
CA LYS A 218 8.72 -6.26 -3.78
C LYS A 218 9.22 -6.83 -5.11
N ASP A 219 9.30 -5.99 -6.16
CA ASP A 219 9.77 -6.41 -7.48
C ASP A 219 11.25 -6.82 -7.50
N LYS A 220 12.05 -6.32 -6.56
CA LYS A 220 13.47 -6.69 -6.43
C LYS A 220 13.68 -7.92 -5.56
N GLY A 221 12.70 -8.29 -4.74
CA GLY A 221 12.75 -9.43 -3.86
C GLY A 221 13.66 -9.26 -2.63
N TYR A 222 14.42 -8.19 -2.53
CA TYR A 222 15.26 -7.91 -1.36
C TYR A 222 15.56 -6.43 -1.17
N ARG A 223 15.87 -6.07 0.07
CA ARG A 223 16.37 -4.74 0.44
C ARG A 223 17.37 -4.81 1.58
N LYS A 224 18.58 -4.30 1.33
CA LYS A 224 19.59 -4.07 2.35
C LYS A 224 19.48 -2.63 2.86
N ILE A 225 19.44 -2.44 4.17
CA ILE A 225 19.34 -1.13 4.82
C ILE A 225 20.19 -1.09 6.08
N ASN A 226 20.84 0.04 6.34
CA ASN A 226 21.53 0.27 7.60
C ASN A 226 20.51 0.26 8.76
N THR A 227 20.84 -0.41 9.87
CA THR A 227 19.93 -0.59 11.01
C THR A 227 19.50 0.74 11.62
N LEU A 228 20.43 1.71 11.75
CA LEU A 228 20.11 3.04 12.27
C LEU A 228 19.17 3.81 11.33
N GLU A 229 19.38 3.74 10.02
CA GLU A 229 18.48 4.37 9.05
C GLU A 229 17.09 3.75 9.09
N PHE A 230 16.99 2.43 9.26
CA PHE A 230 15.71 1.76 9.42
C PHE A 230 14.99 2.18 10.71
N ARG A 231 15.72 2.32 11.82
CA ARG A 231 15.18 2.86 13.07
C ARG A 231 14.71 4.31 12.91
N LYS A 232 15.50 5.15 12.22
CA LYS A 232 15.11 6.54 11.92
C LYS A 232 13.82 6.60 11.10
N MET A 233 13.68 5.74 10.09
CA MET A 233 12.47 5.66 9.30
C MET A 233 11.25 5.34 10.17
N LEU A 234 11.40 4.50 11.21
CA LEU A 234 10.34 4.13 12.13
C LEU A 234 10.22 5.08 13.35
N ARG A 235 11.09 6.10 13.48
CA ARG A 235 11.20 6.99 14.65
C ARG A 235 11.49 6.22 15.95
N LEU A 236 12.43 5.28 15.89
CA LEU A 236 12.81 4.39 16.99
C LEU A 236 14.28 4.50 17.38
N GLU A 237 14.96 5.61 17.06
CA GLU A 237 16.38 5.82 17.34
C GLU A 237 16.69 5.75 18.85
N SER A 238 15.81 6.32 19.66
CA SER A 238 15.93 6.36 21.12
C SER A 238 15.19 5.22 21.83
N ASN A 239 14.34 4.49 21.10
CA ASN A 239 13.53 3.42 21.65
C ASN A 239 14.21 2.07 21.47
N TYR A 240 13.91 1.13 22.38
CA TYR A 240 14.45 -0.25 22.31
C TYR A 240 16.00 -0.27 22.25
N LYS A 241 16.66 0.26 23.28
CA LYS A 241 18.14 0.36 23.35
C LYS A 241 18.85 -0.96 23.01
N LYS A 242 18.28 -2.10 23.41
CA LYS A 242 18.79 -3.43 23.02
C LYS A 242 18.15 -3.84 21.69
N PHE A 243 18.97 -4.30 20.76
CA PHE A 243 18.46 -4.79 19.46
C PHE A 243 17.50 -5.98 19.62
N SER A 244 17.70 -6.83 20.64
CA SER A 244 16.79 -7.93 20.95
C SER A 244 15.37 -7.44 21.28
N ASP A 245 15.21 -6.29 21.95
CA ASP A 245 13.91 -5.71 22.23
C ASP A 245 13.26 -5.13 20.97
N PHE A 246 14.07 -4.49 20.12
CA PHE A 246 13.61 -4.03 18.81
C PHE A 246 13.12 -5.20 17.95
N THR A 247 13.89 -6.27 17.86
CA THR A 247 13.51 -7.50 17.17
C THR A 247 12.17 -8.03 17.69
N ARG A 248 12.09 -8.29 19.00
CA ARG A 248 10.93 -8.91 19.64
C ARG A 248 9.66 -8.07 19.57
N ARG A 249 9.77 -6.74 19.61
CA ARG A 249 8.61 -5.84 19.68
C ARG A 249 8.21 -5.20 18.34
N VAL A 250 9.10 -5.21 17.35
CA VAL A 250 8.90 -4.54 16.07
C VAL A 250 9.00 -5.52 14.90
N LEU A 251 10.16 -6.19 14.74
CA LEU A 251 10.42 -7.01 13.56
C LEU A 251 9.62 -8.30 13.56
N GLU A 252 9.71 -9.09 14.65
CA GLU A 252 9.02 -10.39 14.71
C GLU A 252 7.49 -10.25 14.65
N PRO A 253 6.83 -9.36 15.42
CA PRO A 253 5.38 -9.21 15.30
C PRO A 253 4.93 -8.79 13.91
N ALA A 254 5.69 -7.90 13.25
CA ALA A 254 5.37 -7.47 11.88
C ALA A 254 5.58 -8.61 10.87
N LYS A 255 6.65 -9.39 11.02
CA LYS A 255 6.93 -10.57 10.20
C LYS A 255 5.80 -11.59 10.32
N GLU A 256 5.43 -11.97 11.54
CA GLU A 256 4.37 -12.95 11.81
C GLU A 256 3.01 -12.49 11.27
N GLU A 257 2.66 -11.22 11.49
CA GLU A 257 1.39 -10.65 11.01
C GLU A 257 1.32 -10.68 9.49
N LEU A 258 2.33 -10.15 8.79
CA LEU A 258 2.35 -10.10 7.33
C LEU A 258 2.45 -11.48 6.70
N GLN A 259 3.20 -12.42 7.29
CA GLN A 259 3.23 -13.82 6.83
C GLN A 259 1.87 -14.50 6.99
N THR A 260 1.19 -14.26 8.11
CA THR A 260 -0.14 -14.82 8.36
C THR A 260 -1.16 -14.25 7.37
N MET A 261 -1.12 -12.93 7.15
CA MET A 261 -1.96 -12.28 6.15
C MET A 261 -1.68 -12.80 4.73
N ALA A 262 -0.41 -13.01 4.37
CA ALA A 262 -0.02 -13.54 3.07
C ALA A 262 -0.48 -15.00 2.86
N LYS A 263 -0.33 -15.86 3.88
CA LYS A 263 -0.84 -17.24 3.86
C LYS A 263 -2.35 -17.29 3.67
N ASN A 264 -3.06 -16.32 4.23
CA ASN A 264 -4.52 -16.22 4.12
C ASN A 264 -4.98 -15.48 2.85
N GLY A 265 -4.06 -15.06 1.98
CA GLY A 265 -4.37 -14.37 0.73
C GLY A 265 -4.75 -12.88 0.91
N PHE A 266 -4.42 -12.25 2.04
CA PHE A 266 -4.73 -10.85 2.35
C PHE A 266 -3.57 -9.90 2.23
N CYS A 267 -2.36 -10.41 1.97
CA CYS A 267 -1.18 -9.59 1.75
C CYS A 267 -0.44 -10.10 0.51
N ASP A 268 0.00 -9.18 -0.32
CA ASP A 268 0.67 -9.46 -1.58
C ASP A 268 2.17 -9.66 -1.44
N CYS A 269 2.72 -9.32 -0.28
CA CYS A 269 4.12 -9.60 0.05
C CYS A 269 4.32 -9.75 1.56
N TYR A 270 5.33 -10.52 1.91
CA TYR A 270 5.80 -10.70 3.29
C TYR A 270 7.32 -10.80 3.28
N PHE A 271 7.94 -10.84 4.45
CA PHE A 271 9.40 -10.81 4.52
C PHE A 271 9.97 -11.78 5.54
N ASP A 272 11.24 -12.11 5.32
CA ASP A 272 12.20 -12.54 6.33
C ASP A 272 13.37 -11.56 6.36
N TYR A 273 14.24 -11.65 7.34
CA TYR A 273 15.38 -10.76 7.42
C TYR A 273 16.62 -11.42 7.99
N GLU A 274 17.78 -10.97 7.51
CA GLU A 274 19.10 -11.37 8.01
C GLU A 274 19.80 -10.18 8.67
N LYS A 275 20.65 -10.49 9.64
CA LYS A 275 21.45 -9.53 10.40
C LYS A 275 22.87 -9.55 9.88
N VAL A 276 23.36 -8.44 9.43
CA VAL A 276 24.74 -8.28 8.94
C VAL A 276 25.55 -7.48 9.96
N TYR A 277 26.66 -8.06 10.38
CA TYR A 277 27.60 -7.47 11.34
C TYR A 277 28.92 -7.18 10.65
N ASN A 278 29.59 -6.08 11.01
CA ASN A 278 30.94 -5.80 10.57
C ASN A 278 31.95 -6.85 11.08
N GLN A 279 33.05 -7.00 10.36
CA GLN A 279 34.10 -7.96 10.73
C GLN A 279 34.60 -7.71 12.15
N GLY A 280 34.58 -8.79 12.97
CA GLY A 280 35.04 -8.76 14.37
C GLY A 280 33.97 -8.45 15.41
N GLN A 281 32.79 -8.01 15.01
CA GLN A 281 31.69 -7.76 15.95
C GLN A 281 30.98 -9.07 16.33
N ARG A 282 30.96 -9.39 17.65
CA ARG A 282 30.24 -10.54 18.16
C ARG A 282 29.06 -10.07 19.02
N GLY A 283 27.87 -10.04 18.42
CA GLY A 283 26.63 -9.64 19.09
C GLY A 283 26.38 -8.12 19.11
N GLY A 284 25.34 -7.70 19.77
CA GLY A 284 24.91 -6.32 19.80
C GLY A 284 23.92 -5.96 18.68
N GLU A 285 23.92 -4.70 18.26
CA GLU A 285 23.11 -4.23 17.14
C GLU A 285 23.81 -4.52 15.81
N PRO A 286 23.17 -5.16 14.84
CA PRO A 286 23.75 -5.36 13.53
C PRO A 286 23.90 -4.02 12.79
N ASP A 287 24.92 -3.90 11.95
CA ASP A 287 25.12 -2.70 11.13
C ASP A 287 24.04 -2.56 10.08
N GLU A 288 23.60 -3.68 9.52
CA GLU A 288 22.63 -3.70 8.44
C GLU A 288 21.62 -4.83 8.63
N LEU A 289 20.45 -4.62 8.07
CA LEU A 289 19.39 -5.61 7.90
C LEU A 289 19.20 -5.88 6.41
N VAL A 290 19.14 -7.15 6.05
CA VAL A 290 18.77 -7.58 4.69
C VAL A 290 17.37 -8.17 4.75
N PHE A 291 16.41 -7.46 4.20
CA PHE A 291 15.04 -7.95 4.05
C PHE A 291 14.95 -8.80 2.80
N HIS A 292 14.56 -10.06 2.93
CA HIS A 292 14.16 -10.94 1.85
C HIS A 292 12.65 -10.85 1.69
N ILE A 293 12.20 -10.39 0.53
CA ILE A 293 10.79 -10.07 0.30
C ILE A 293 10.20 -11.14 -0.61
N TYR A 294 9.18 -11.80 -0.12
CA TYR A 294 8.49 -12.88 -0.79
C TYR A 294 7.11 -12.45 -1.23
N GLN A 295 6.70 -12.89 -2.40
CA GLN A 295 5.33 -12.79 -2.85
C GLN A 295 4.68 -14.18 -2.67
N PRO A 296 3.43 -14.26 -2.17
CA PRO A 296 2.74 -15.54 -2.10
C PRO A 296 2.75 -16.17 -3.48
N ASN A 297 3.30 -17.38 -3.59
CA ASN A 297 3.30 -18.09 -4.86
C ASN A 297 1.87 -18.36 -5.29
N ASN A 298 1.45 -17.84 -6.43
CA ASN A 298 0.17 -18.18 -7.06
C ASN A 298 -0.01 -19.70 -7.22
N LYS A 299 1.07 -20.47 -7.34
CA LYS A 299 1.04 -21.95 -7.41
C LYS A 299 0.55 -22.62 -6.12
N PHE A 300 0.68 -21.98 -4.95
CA PHE A 300 0.07 -22.50 -3.72
C PHE A 300 -1.45 -22.35 -3.72
N ASN A 301 -1.98 -21.38 -4.49
CA ASN A 301 -3.41 -21.14 -4.64
C ASN A 301 -4.06 -22.00 -5.72
N GLU A 302 -3.32 -22.52 -6.70
CA GLU A 302 -3.86 -23.40 -7.74
C GLU A 302 -4.30 -24.78 -7.20
N ASN A 303 -3.67 -25.25 -6.10
CA ASN A 303 -4.06 -26.50 -5.43
C ASN A 303 -5.18 -26.35 -4.40
N LEU A 304 -5.60 -25.13 -4.10
CA LEU A 304 -6.64 -24.82 -3.13
C LEU A 304 -7.67 -23.92 -3.81
N GLN A 305 -8.42 -24.21 -4.76
CA GLN A 305 -9.63 -23.52 -5.28
C GLN A 305 -9.90 -22.07 -4.72
N HIS A 306 -8.83 -21.33 -4.42
CA HIS A 306 -8.91 -20.01 -3.78
C HIS A 306 -8.77 -18.91 -4.83
N LEU A 307 -9.55 -17.86 -4.64
CA LEU A 307 -9.43 -16.64 -5.43
C LEU A 307 -8.00 -16.05 -5.33
N THR A 308 -7.55 -15.41 -6.40
CA THR A 308 -6.34 -14.58 -6.36
C THR A 308 -6.55 -13.45 -5.34
N LEU A 309 -5.46 -12.90 -4.80
CA LEU A 309 -5.52 -11.75 -3.89
C LEU A 309 -6.29 -10.58 -4.51
N GLN A 310 -6.04 -10.30 -5.79
CA GLN A 310 -6.73 -9.24 -6.53
C GLN A 310 -8.23 -9.48 -6.61
N GLN A 311 -8.67 -10.70 -6.94
CA GLN A 311 -10.10 -11.03 -6.98
C GLN A 311 -10.77 -10.88 -5.62
N ARG A 312 -10.10 -11.27 -4.53
CA ARG A 312 -10.62 -11.07 -3.16
C ARG A 312 -10.75 -9.60 -2.80
N GLN A 313 -9.75 -8.79 -3.16
CA GLN A 313 -9.76 -7.35 -2.91
C GLN A 313 -10.87 -6.66 -3.71
N VAL A 314 -11.03 -7.00 -4.98
CA VAL A 314 -12.13 -6.51 -5.82
C VAL A 314 -13.48 -6.89 -5.23
N PHE A 315 -13.63 -8.14 -4.79
CA PHE A 315 -14.88 -8.62 -4.18
C PHE A 315 -15.18 -7.88 -2.88
N ALA A 316 -14.23 -7.82 -1.95
CA ALA A 316 -14.38 -7.10 -0.68
C ALA A 316 -14.62 -5.60 -0.90
N GLY A 317 -13.89 -4.97 -1.82
CA GLY A 317 -14.07 -3.57 -2.21
C GLY A 317 -15.47 -3.30 -2.76
N THR A 318 -16.00 -4.21 -3.57
CA THR A 318 -17.36 -4.14 -4.11
C THR A 318 -18.41 -4.17 -2.99
N LEU A 319 -18.24 -5.06 -2.00
CA LEU A 319 -19.14 -5.15 -0.84
C LEU A 319 -19.15 -3.88 0.00
N MET A 320 -17.97 -3.32 0.27
CA MET A 320 -17.85 -2.08 1.04
C MET A 320 -18.44 -0.88 0.29
N ARG A 321 -18.11 -0.75 -0.99
CA ARG A 321 -18.46 0.44 -1.79
C ARG A 321 -19.96 0.53 -2.10
N TYR A 322 -20.55 -0.58 -2.52
CA TYR A 322 -21.93 -0.58 -3.06
C TYR A 322 -22.98 -1.09 -2.10
N PHE A 323 -22.59 -1.86 -1.09
CA PHE A 323 -23.50 -2.52 -0.18
C PHE A 323 -23.35 -2.11 1.28
N GLY A 324 -22.35 -1.24 1.58
CA GLY A 324 -22.15 -0.68 2.92
C GLY A 324 -21.61 -1.67 3.96
N PHE A 325 -20.90 -2.71 3.52
CA PHE A 325 -20.27 -3.65 4.44
C PHE A 325 -19.15 -2.99 5.25
N ASP A 326 -19.04 -3.39 6.52
CA ASP A 326 -17.83 -3.16 7.29
C ASP A 326 -16.65 -3.91 6.68
N ALA A 327 -15.43 -3.33 6.80
CA ALA A 327 -14.24 -3.91 6.19
C ALA A 327 -13.95 -5.33 6.68
N ALA A 328 -14.12 -5.60 7.99
CA ALA A 328 -13.86 -6.91 8.56
C ALA A 328 -14.89 -7.95 8.07
N VAL A 329 -16.15 -7.55 7.92
CA VAL A 329 -17.23 -8.42 7.42
C VAL A 329 -17.04 -8.69 5.92
N ALA A 330 -16.70 -7.66 5.13
CA ALA A 330 -16.42 -7.81 3.71
C ALA A 330 -15.23 -8.76 3.48
N GLN A 331 -14.21 -8.65 4.29
CA GLN A 331 -13.03 -9.50 4.25
C GLN A 331 -13.40 -10.97 4.55
N LYS A 332 -14.09 -11.24 5.68
CA LYS A 332 -14.57 -12.58 6.03
C LYS A 332 -15.46 -13.19 4.95
N MET A 333 -16.30 -12.38 4.31
CA MET A 333 -17.12 -12.86 3.21
C MET A 333 -16.28 -13.23 1.99
N SER A 334 -15.26 -12.45 1.67
CA SER A 334 -14.33 -12.73 0.54
C SER A 334 -13.51 -14.01 0.75
N GLU A 335 -13.22 -14.38 2.00
CA GLU A 335 -12.54 -15.65 2.36
C GLU A 335 -13.38 -16.88 2.01
N ARG A 336 -14.69 -16.74 2.11
CA ARG A 336 -15.65 -17.84 1.88
C ARG A 336 -15.97 -18.04 0.39
N ILE A 337 -15.59 -17.10 -0.47
CA ILE A 337 -15.73 -17.21 -1.92
C ILE A 337 -14.57 -18.03 -2.50
N THR A 338 -14.90 -19.03 -3.29
CA THR A 338 -13.93 -19.88 -4.02
C THR A 338 -13.85 -19.45 -5.49
N ALA A 339 -12.83 -19.93 -6.23
CA ALA A 339 -12.71 -19.68 -7.66
C ALA A 339 -13.94 -20.15 -8.44
N ASP A 340 -14.54 -21.28 -8.03
CA ASP A 340 -15.71 -21.87 -8.71
C ASP A 340 -16.96 -21.01 -8.59
N ASN A 341 -17.16 -20.34 -7.45
CA ASN A 341 -18.37 -19.54 -7.20
C ASN A 341 -18.14 -18.03 -7.39
N TYR A 342 -16.91 -17.59 -7.67
CA TYR A 342 -16.58 -16.16 -7.80
C TYR A 342 -17.40 -15.46 -8.89
N GLN A 343 -17.45 -16.03 -10.08
CA GLN A 343 -18.19 -15.44 -11.21
C GLN A 343 -19.70 -15.36 -10.88
N SER A 344 -20.25 -16.42 -10.28
CA SER A 344 -21.65 -16.45 -9.85
C SER A 344 -21.93 -15.42 -8.75
N ALA A 345 -20.99 -15.25 -7.80
CA ALA A 345 -21.12 -14.26 -6.74
C ALA A 345 -21.02 -12.83 -7.28
N MET A 346 -20.10 -12.55 -8.19
CA MET A 346 -19.96 -11.24 -8.83
C MET A 346 -21.19 -10.89 -9.68
N SER A 347 -21.69 -11.83 -10.49
CA SER A 347 -22.94 -11.64 -11.26
C SER A 347 -24.11 -11.33 -10.32
N LYS A 348 -24.22 -12.07 -9.20
CA LYS A 348 -25.26 -11.83 -8.20
C LYS A 348 -25.15 -10.45 -7.54
N LEU A 349 -23.93 -9.96 -7.32
CA LEU A 349 -23.74 -8.59 -6.81
C LEU A 349 -24.19 -7.53 -7.82
N VAL A 350 -23.98 -7.75 -9.11
CA VAL A 350 -24.50 -6.83 -10.16
C VAL A 350 -26.03 -6.79 -10.13
N ASP A 351 -26.70 -7.96 -10.06
CA ASP A 351 -28.14 -8.06 -9.98
C ASP A 351 -28.68 -7.39 -8.71
N LEU A 352 -28.03 -7.66 -7.56
CA LEU A 352 -28.40 -7.05 -6.27
C LEU A 352 -28.24 -5.53 -6.30
N ARG A 353 -27.19 -5.01 -6.92
CA ARG A 353 -26.99 -3.57 -7.05
C ARG A 353 -28.11 -2.90 -7.83
N THR A 354 -28.60 -3.54 -8.89
CA THR A 354 -29.73 -3.04 -9.68
C THR A 354 -31.02 -3.12 -8.85
N ARG A 355 -31.27 -4.25 -8.20
CA ARG A 355 -32.47 -4.45 -7.37
C ARG A 355 -32.54 -3.48 -6.17
N LEU A 356 -31.44 -3.27 -5.46
CA LEU A 356 -31.38 -2.37 -4.30
C LEU A 356 -31.49 -0.88 -4.65
N LYS A 357 -31.41 -0.52 -5.93
CA LYS A 357 -31.72 0.82 -6.41
C LYS A 357 -33.21 1.03 -6.63
N SER A 358 -33.91 -0.01 -7.04
CA SER A 358 -35.34 0.05 -7.39
C SER A 358 -36.25 -0.33 -6.22
N ASP A 359 -35.78 -1.17 -5.31
CA ASP A 359 -36.58 -1.71 -4.19
C ASP A 359 -36.30 -0.94 -2.90
N LEU A 360 -37.17 0.00 -2.57
CA LEU A 360 -37.08 0.85 -1.39
C LEU A 360 -37.49 0.14 -0.08
N THR A 361 -38.02 -1.09 -0.15
CA THR A 361 -38.43 -1.85 1.03
C THR A 361 -37.25 -2.48 1.76
N ILE A 362 -36.10 -2.56 1.13
CA ILE A 362 -34.88 -3.13 1.71
C ILE A 362 -34.11 -2.06 2.47
N HIS A 363 -34.34 -1.97 3.78
CA HIS A 363 -33.71 -0.96 4.64
C HIS A 363 -32.24 -1.26 4.96
N ASP A 364 -31.89 -2.54 5.19
CA ASP A 364 -30.50 -2.95 5.45
C ASP A 364 -29.91 -3.69 4.24
N ARG A 365 -29.22 -2.93 3.42
CA ARG A 365 -28.57 -3.42 2.21
C ARG A 365 -27.46 -4.43 2.50
N ALA A 366 -26.68 -4.21 3.57
CA ALA A 366 -25.58 -5.10 3.93
C ALA A 366 -26.09 -6.45 4.40
N ALA A 367 -27.06 -6.47 5.33
CA ALA A 367 -27.65 -7.71 5.83
C ALA A 367 -28.35 -8.51 4.72
N TYR A 368 -29.09 -7.84 3.84
CA TYR A 368 -29.76 -8.49 2.71
C TYR A 368 -28.75 -9.13 1.75
N THR A 369 -27.69 -8.38 1.39
CA THR A 369 -26.62 -8.89 0.51
C THR A 369 -25.87 -10.03 1.17
N TYR A 370 -25.59 -9.92 2.47
CA TYR A 370 -24.92 -10.97 3.24
C TYR A 370 -25.69 -12.29 3.16
N ARG A 371 -27.00 -12.27 3.45
CA ARG A 371 -27.86 -13.46 3.39
C ARG A 371 -27.90 -14.08 2.00
N THR A 372 -27.98 -13.24 0.97
CA THR A 372 -28.03 -13.71 -0.43
C THR A 372 -26.73 -14.40 -0.83
N LEU A 373 -25.58 -13.84 -0.47
CA LEU A 373 -24.28 -14.44 -0.73
C LEU A 373 -24.07 -15.71 0.12
N ASP A 374 -24.50 -15.71 1.38
CA ASP A 374 -24.39 -16.86 2.26
C ASP A 374 -25.18 -18.06 1.70
N ASN A 375 -26.38 -17.82 1.19
CA ASN A 375 -27.20 -18.86 0.52
C ASN A 375 -26.53 -19.38 -0.75
N LEU A 376 -25.92 -18.50 -1.55
CA LEU A 376 -25.18 -18.89 -2.76
C LEU A 376 -23.97 -19.76 -2.41
N ILE A 377 -23.21 -19.38 -1.38
CA ILE A 377 -22.04 -20.14 -0.92
C ILE A 377 -22.44 -21.52 -0.37
N ARG A 378 -23.54 -21.60 0.36
CA ARG A 378 -24.05 -22.86 0.91
C ARG A 378 -24.70 -23.78 -0.13
N GLY A 379 -24.88 -23.32 -1.35
CA GLY A 379 -25.46 -24.11 -2.44
C GLY A 379 -26.99 -24.31 -2.33
N VAL A 380 -27.68 -23.57 -1.45
CA VAL A 380 -29.12 -23.68 -1.22
C VAL A 380 -29.97 -23.33 -2.45
N GLY A 381 -29.36 -22.62 -3.45
CA GLY A 381 -30.07 -22.26 -4.69
C GLY A 381 -29.98 -23.29 -5.81
N ARG A 382 -29.19 -24.35 -5.69
CA ARG A 382 -29.11 -25.41 -6.74
C ARG A 382 -30.19 -26.47 -6.66
N GLN A 383 -30.85 -26.62 -5.53
CA GLN A 383 -31.93 -27.64 -5.37
C GLN A 383 -33.28 -27.23 -5.98
N GLU A 384 -33.57 -25.94 -6.13
CA GLU A 384 -34.82 -25.48 -6.73
C GLU A 384 -34.87 -25.62 -8.27
N GLN A 385 -33.71 -25.67 -8.94
CA GLN A 385 -33.64 -25.89 -10.39
C GLN A 385 -33.58 -27.39 -10.75
N ALA A 386 -33.15 -28.27 -9.85
CA ALA A 386 -33.12 -29.72 -10.11
C ALA A 386 -34.49 -30.40 -9.89
N THR A 387 -35.37 -29.80 -9.08
CA THR A 387 -36.72 -30.30 -8.86
C THR A 387 -37.75 -29.80 -9.87
N GLY A 388 -37.43 -28.73 -10.61
CA GLY A 388 -38.31 -28.18 -11.66
C GLY A 388 -38.26 -28.93 -13.01
N THR A 389 -37.26 -29.79 -13.23
CA THR A 389 -37.08 -30.52 -14.51
C THR A 389 -37.52 -31.99 -14.45
N ALA A 390 -37.92 -32.48 -13.26
CA ALA A 390 -38.31 -33.88 -13.07
C ALA A 390 -39.85 -34.12 -13.07
N MET A 391 -40.69 -33.10 -13.33
CA MET A 391 -42.15 -33.21 -13.45
C MET A 391 -42.67 -32.99 -14.88
N GLY A 392 -42.05 -33.59 -15.86
CA GLY A 392 -42.43 -33.41 -17.27
C GLY A 392 -42.26 -34.65 -18.16
N ALA A 393 -42.25 -35.84 -17.60
CA ALA A 393 -42.23 -37.06 -18.47
C ALA A 393 -43.07 -38.17 -17.78
N GLN A 394 -44.38 -38.00 -17.70
CA GLN A 394 -45.29 -39.14 -17.56
C GLN A 394 -45.54 -39.70 -18.96
N ALA A 395 -45.03 -40.88 -19.21
CA ALA A 395 -45.29 -41.68 -20.38
C ALA A 395 -46.77 -42.17 -20.36
N LEU A 396 -47.44 -42.02 -21.50
CA LEU A 396 -48.71 -42.64 -21.80
C LEU A 396 -48.56 -44.16 -21.84
N PRO A 397 -49.56 -44.96 -21.36
CA PRO A 397 -49.52 -46.42 -21.46
C PRO A 397 -49.83 -46.87 -22.88
N PRO A 398 -49.34 -48.05 -23.29
CA PRO A 398 -49.63 -48.61 -24.60
C PRO A 398 -51.05 -49.13 -24.66
N SER A 399 -51.79 -48.77 -25.73
CA SER A 399 -53.05 -49.32 -26.11
C SER A 399 -52.86 -50.71 -26.74
N ASP A 400 -53.44 -51.72 -26.10
CA ASP A 400 -53.65 -53.02 -26.72
C ASP A 400 -54.59 -52.90 -27.95
N ASN A 401 -54.10 -53.42 -29.07
CA ASN A 401 -54.82 -54.27 -30.03
C ASN A 401 -53.79 -54.92 -30.98
#